data_5a0d8d6c951f5d86656f58028d6c68bf
#
_entry.id   5a0d8d6c951f5d86656f58028d6c68bf
#
_cell.length_a   1.000
_cell.length_b   1.000
_cell.length_c   1.000
_cell.angle_alpha   90.00
_cell.angle_beta   90.00
_cell.angle_gamma   90.00
#
_symmetry.space_group_name_H-M   'P 1'
#
loop_
_entity.id
_entity.type
_entity.pdbx_description
1 polymer ?
#
loop_
_entity_poly.entity_id
_entity_poly.type
_entity_poly.pdbx_seq_one_letter_code
_entity_poly.pdbx_strand_id
1 'polypeptide(L)'
;MSEIETGTEQVLCRVEERVAHVTLNRPDARNALTMEMKQALHRLIPRLGDDPAVGCLLLSGAGGAFCAGGDTKVMADGPPSDREARVRQLKWEHQIPAAIHRLAKPVVAALPGPAAGAGFALALCCDLRIFAADTFVTTAYARVGLSGDYGASWFLTRLVGTAKARELLFTAARVTS
;
A
#
# COMPACT_ATOMS: atom_id res chain seq x y z
N MET A 1 14.73 1.68 20.82
CA MET A 1 14.59 1.52 19.36
C MET A 1 15.16 0.17 18.96
N SER A 2 14.41 -0.67 18.31
CA SER A 2 14.85 -1.97 17.80
C SER A 2 14.51 -2.09 16.31
N GLU A 3 15.45 -2.57 15.52
CA GLU A 3 15.23 -2.88 14.12
C GLU A 3 14.64 -4.28 13.97
N ILE A 4 13.72 -4.45 13.03
CA ILE A 4 13.12 -5.72 12.69
C ILE A 4 13.58 -6.10 11.28
N GLU A 5 14.22 -7.24 11.16
CA GLU A 5 14.64 -7.79 9.88
C GLU A 5 13.41 -8.14 9.02
N THR A 6 13.38 -7.58 7.84
CA THR A 6 12.27 -7.76 6.86
C THR A 6 12.63 -8.74 5.75
N GLY A 7 13.92 -9.08 5.63
CA GLY A 7 14.48 -9.92 4.57
C GLY A 7 14.71 -9.16 3.25
N THR A 8 14.67 -7.82 3.29
CA THR A 8 14.97 -6.96 2.13
C THR A 8 15.28 -5.53 2.57
N GLU A 9 16.09 -4.82 1.80
CA GLU A 9 16.31 -3.38 1.98
C GLU A 9 15.17 -2.52 1.42
N GLN A 10 14.25 -3.11 0.65
CA GLN A 10 13.13 -2.39 0.02
C GLN A 10 11.97 -2.13 0.98
N VAL A 11 11.95 -2.76 2.14
CA VAL A 11 11.01 -2.51 3.24
C VAL A 11 11.81 -2.46 4.52
N LEU A 12 11.80 -1.33 5.21
CA LEU A 12 12.46 -1.18 6.50
C LEU A 12 11.43 -1.24 7.62
N CYS A 13 11.81 -1.79 8.77
CA CYS A 13 10.97 -1.80 9.95
C CYS A 13 11.79 -1.55 11.22
N ARG A 14 11.33 -0.60 12.03
CA ARG A 14 11.87 -0.36 13.38
C ARG A 14 10.72 -0.16 14.35
N VAL A 15 10.95 -0.54 15.60
CA VAL A 15 10.01 -0.30 16.70
C VAL A 15 10.62 0.70 17.67
N GLU A 16 9.89 1.78 17.92
CA GLU A 16 10.26 2.83 18.84
C GLU A 16 9.02 3.28 19.60
N GLU A 17 9.08 3.38 20.92
CA GLU A 17 7.95 3.78 21.77
C GLU A 17 6.64 3.04 21.46
N ARG A 18 6.75 1.74 21.21
CA ARG A 18 5.64 0.86 20.81
C ARG A 18 5.03 1.16 19.42
N VAL A 19 5.63 2.03 18.62
CA VAL A 19 5.24 2.30 17.23
C VAL A 19 6.13 1.50 16.29
N ALA A 20 5.54 0.64 15.47
CA ALA A 20 6.23 -0.02 14.38
C ALA A 20 6.25 0.90 13.16
N HIS A 21 7.40 1.48 12.85
CA HIS A 21 7.62 2.28 11.65
C HIS A 21 7.97 1.36 10.49
N VAL A 22 7.02 1.15 9.59
CA VAL A 22 7.19 0.37 8.35
C VAL A 22 7.38 1.34 7.20
N THR A 23 8.55 1.30 6.56
CA THR A 23 8.90 2.23 5.47
C THR A 23 9.09 1.47 4.17
N LEU A 24 8.32 1.83 3.15
CA LEU A 24 8.56 1.41 1.77
C LEU A 24 9.82 2.13 1.28
N ASN A 25 10.87 1.40 0.90
CA ASN A 25 12.20 1.96 0.68
C ASN A 25 12.76 1.66 -0.71
N ARG A 26 12.09 2.20 -1.72
CA ARG A 26 12.57 2.27 -3.12
C ARG A 26 12.39 3.69 -3.66
N PRO A 27 13.04 4.70 -3.09
CA PRO A 27 12.80 6.09 -3.44
C PRO A 27 13.01 6.40 -4.93
N ASP A 28 14.00 5.79 -5.58
CA ASP A 28 14.30 5.98 -7.01
C ASP A 28 13.17 5.52 -7.93
N ALA A 29 12.32 4.60 -7.47
CA ALA A 29 11.13 4.14 -8.17
C ALA A 29 9.82 4.62 -7.49
N ARG A 30 9.89 5.69 -6.67
CA ARG A 30 8.73 6.21 -5.91
C ARG A 30 8.02 5.12 -5.14
N ASN A 31 8.77 4.19 -4.57
CA ASN A 31 8.28 3.07 -3.77
C ASN A 31 7.27 2.16 -4.52
N ALA A 32 7.43 2.00 -5.85
CA ALA A 32 6.64 1.05 -6.62
C ALA A 32 6.85 -0.37 -6.08
N LEU A 33 5.74 -1.11 -5.93
CA LEU A 33 5.69 -2.42 -5.28
C LEU A 33 6.30 -3.51 -6.15
N THR A 34 7.43 -4.05 -5.71
CA THR A 34 8.04 -5.25 -6.26
C THR A 34 7.47 -6.51 -5.61
N MET A 35 7.74 -7.66 -6.18
CA MET A 35 7.41 -8.95 -5.55
C MET A 35 8.11 -9.12 -4.20
N GLU A 36 9.36 -8.67 -4.11
CA GLU A 36 10.16 -8.71 -2.89
C GLU A 36 9.53 -7.86 -1.75
N MET A 37 9.11 -6.62 -2.05
CA MET A 37 8.36 -5.78 -1.11
C MET A 37 7.06 -6.43 -0.67
N LYS A 38 6.30 -7.00 -1.61
CA LYS A 38 5.04 -7.69 -1.32
C LYS A 38 5.26 -8.88 -0.38
N GLN A 39 6.29 -9.69 -0.63
CA GLN A 39 6.66 -10.82 0.22
C GLN A 39 7.07 -10.37 1.63
N ALA A 40 7.84 -9.27 1.73
CA ALA A 40 8.23 -8.70 3.02
C ALA A 40 7.01 -8.23 3.81
N LEU A 41 6.12 -7.44 3.19
CA LEU A 41 4.90 -6.96 3.83
C LEU A 41 3.97 -8.10 4.26
N HIS A 42 3.83 -9.12 3.42
CA HIS A 42 3.00 -10.28 3.71
C HIS A 42 3.45 -11.03 4.97
N ARG A 43 4.77 -11.13 5.21
CA ARG A 43 5.33 -11.75 6.42
C ARG A 43 5.31 -10.80 7.61
N LEU A 44 5.63 -9.53 7.38
CA LEU A 44 5.86 -8.54 8.43
C LEU A 44 4.55 -8.14 9.14
N ILE A 45 3.49 -7.83 8.38
CA ILE A 45 2.25 -7.28 8.96
C ILE A 45 1.62 -8.20 10.02
N PRO A 46 1.40 -9.50 9.78
CA PRO A 46 0.89 -10.40 10.82
C PRO A 46 1.82 -10.47 12.03
N ARG A 47 3.14 -10.57 11.82
CA ARG A 47 4.14 -10.60 12.90
C ARG A 47 4.05 -9.38 13.83
N LEU A 48 3.90 -8.18 13.23
CA LEU A 48 3.72 -6.96 14.03
C LEU A 48 2.36 -6.93 14.76
N GLY A 49 1.36 -7.55 14.18
CA GLY A 49 0.05 -7.74 14.82
C GLY A 49 0.13 -8.56 16.10
N ASP A 50 0.92 -9.61 16.09
CA ASP A 50 1.06 -10.54 17.21
C ASP A 50 2.10 -10.08 18.26
N ASP A 51 2.96 -9.09 17.93
CA ASP A 51 4.02 -8.63 18.80
C ASP A 51 3.48 -7.73 19.95
N PRO A 52 3.53 -8.15 21.23
CA PRO A 52 3.04 -7.34 22.35
C PRO A 52 3.84 -6.04 22.57
N ALA A 53 5.06 -5.93 22.04
CA ALA A 53 5.86 -4.71 22.10
C ALA A 53 5.36 -3.62 21.15
N VAL A 54 4.52 -3.98 20.17
CA VAL A 54 3.94 -3.06 19.20
C VAL A 54 2.53 -2.65 19.64
N GLY A 55 2.28 -1.35 19.73
CA GLY A 55 0.96 -0.78 20.04
C GLY A 55 0.23 -0.25 18.81
N CYS A 56 0.95 0.25 17.81
CA CYS A 56 0.39 0.69 16.52
C CYS A 56 1.43 0.58 15.40
N LEU A 57 0.97 0.70 14.15
CA LEU A 57 1.81 0.72 12.96
C LEU A 57 1.75 2.10 12.30
N LEU A 58 2.90 2.59 11.87
CA LEU A 58 3.03 3.75 11.00
C LEU A 58 3.62 3.29 9.66
N LEU A 59 2.81 3.28 8.62
CA LEU A 59 3.23 2.94 7.26
C LEU A 59 3.58 4.21 6.47
N SER A 60 4.78 4.29 5.93
CA SER A 60 5.25 5.44 5.17
C SER A 60 6.09 5.04 3.96
N GLY A 61 6.54 6.03 3.17
CA GLY A 61 7.45 5.84 2.04
C GLY A 61 8.68 6.72 2.16
N ALA A 62 9.83 6.21 1.76
CA ALA A 62 11.07 6.98 1.68
C ALA A 62 11.08 7.91 0.45
N GLY A 63 11.90 8.97 0.50
CA GLY A 63 12.24 9.78 -0.67
C GLY A 63 11.12 10.64 -1.24
N GLY A 64 10.18 11.11 -0.41
CA GLY A 64 9.17 12.10 -0.83
C GLY A 64 8.02 11.54 -1.67
N ALA A 65 7.80 10.22 -1.68
CA ALA A 65 6.60 9.59 -2.21
C ALA A 65 6.11 8.54 -1.22
N PHE A 66 4.81 8.32 -1.13
CA PHE A 66 4.30 7.18 -0.37
C PHE A 66 4.50 5.89 -1.18
N CYS A 67 3.78 5.74 -2.29
CA CYS A 67 3.91 4.57 -3.15
C CYS A 67 3.25 4.81 -4.52
N ALA A 68 3.97 4.56 -5.60
CA ALA A 68 3.46 4.73 -6.97
C ALA A 68 2.55 3.60 -7.47
N GLY A 69 2.34 2.55 -6.66
CA GLY A 69 1.54 1.38 -7.05
C GLY A 69 2.38 0.22 -7.55
N GLY A 70 1.84 -0.59 -8.44
CA GLY A 70 2.57 -1.70 -9.05
C GLY A 70 3.76 -1.24 -9.89
N ASP A 71 4.85 -2.01 -9.90
CA ASP A 71 6.01 -1.71 -10.73
C ASP A 71 5.67 -1.93 -12.22
N THR A 72 5.52 -0.83 -12.95
CA THR A 72 5.12 -0.85 -14.36
C THR A 72 6.15 -1.52 -15.28
N LYS A 73 7.42 -1.60 -14.88
CA LYS A 73 8.45 -2.33 -15.64
C LYS A 73 8.18 -3.82 -15.61
N VAL A 74 7.81 -4.35 -14.43
CA VAL A 74 7.41 -5.76 -14.28
C VAL A 74 6.09 -6.03 -15.00
N MET A 75 5.18 -5.06 -15.02
CA MET A 75 3.91 -5.21 -15.76
C MET A 75 4.10 -5.23 -17.27
N ALA A 76 5.15 -4.61 -17.82
CA ALA A 76 5.46 -4.61 -19.25
C ALA A 76 5.85 -5.99 -19.77
N ASP A 77 6.43 -6.85 -18.92
CA ASP A 77 6.75 -8.26 -19.26
C ASP A 77 5.49 -9.11 -19.39
N GLY A 78 4.34 -8.54 -19.11
CA GLY A 78 3.04 -9.19 -19.18
C GLY A 78 2.75 -10.05 -17.93
N PRO A 79 1.46 -10.26 -17.65
CA PRO A 79 1.06 -11.19 -16.59
C PRO A 79 1.35 -12.63 -17.04
N PRO A 80 1.43 -13.58 -16.10
CA PRO A 80 1.48 -15.00 -16.45
C PRO A 80 0.40 -15.33 -17.48
N SER A 81 0.74 -16.10 -18.52
CA SER A 81 -0.20 -16.48 -19.59
C SER A 81 -1.39 -17.29 -19.06
N ASP A 82 -1.17 -18.03 -17.99
CA ASP A 82 -2.20 -18.80 -17.30
C ASP A 82 -3.09 -17.93 -16.42
N ARG A 83 -4.39 -17.93 -16.73
CA ARG A 83 -5.42 -17.19 -15.99
C ARG A 83 -5.50 -17.63 -14.53
N GLU A 84 -5.37 -18.91 -14.24
CA GLU A 84 -5.45 -19.43 -12.88
C GLU A 84 -4.26 -18.97 -12.03
N ALA A 85 -3.05 -18.98 -12.61
CA ALA A 85 -1.86 -18.46 -11.94
C ALA A 85 -2.02 -16.98 -11.60
N ARG A 86 -2.57 -16.18 -12.51
CA ARG A 86 -2.89 -14.75 -12.23
C ARG A 86 -3.87 -14.58 -11.09
N VAL A 87 -4.93 -15.38 -11.07
CA VAL A 87 -5.93 -15.33 -10.00
C VAL A 87 -5.31 -15.73 -8.65
N ARG A 88 -4.47 -16.78 -8.62
CA ARG A 88 -3.76 -17.18 -7.40
C ARG A 88 -2.84 -16.07 -6.90
N GLN A 89 -2.07 -15.46 -7.80
CA GLN A 89 -1.18 -14.36 -7.45
C GLN A 89 -1.96 -13.15 -6.89
N LEU A 90 -3.01 -12.71 -7.56
CA LEU A 90 -3.84 -11.59 -7.09
C LEU A 90 -4.48 -11.89 -5.72
N LYS A 91 -5.00 -13.09 -5.52
CA LYS A 91 -5.54 -13.50 -4.22
C LYS A 91 -4.48 -13.45 -3.12
N TRP A 92 -3.25 -13.83 -3.41
CA TRP A 92 -2.14 -13.73 -2.47
C TRP A 92 -1.77 -12.28 -2.20
N GLU A 93 -1.64 -11.44 -3.23
CA GLU A 93 -1.32 -10.02 -3.08
C GLU A 93 -2.39 -9.26 -2.27
N HIS A 94 -3.66 -9.58 -2.47
CA HIS A 94 -4.78 -8.98 -1.74
C HIS A 94 -4.81 -9.34 -0.25
N GLN A 95 -4.05 -10.34 0.19
CA GLN A 95 -3.92 -10.63 1.62
C GLN A 95 -3.18 -9.51 2.37
N ILE A 96 -2.30 -8.75 1.70
CA ILE A 96 -1.56 -7.65 2.33
C ILE A 96 -2.51 -6.55 2.83
N PRO A 97 -3.31 -5.87 1.99
CA PRO A 97 -4.25 -4.86 2.46
C PRO A 97 -5.33 -5.46 3.40
N ALA A 98 -5.72 -6.71 3.20
CA ALA A 98 -6.65 -7.37 4.09
C ALA A 98 -6.05 -7.61 5.49
N ALA A 99 -4.77 -7.96 5.60
CA ALA A 99 -4.07 -8.12 6.87
C ALA A 99 -3.93 -6.78 7.60
N ILE A 100 -3.55 -5.71 6.88
CA ILE A 100 -3.48 -4.36 7.43
C ILE A 100 -4.84 -3.94 8.00
N HIS A 101 -5.90 -4.07 7.22
CA HIS A 101 -7.25 -3.66 7.63
C HIS A 101 -7.82 -4.46 8.81
N ARG A 102 -7.43 -5.73 8.96
CA ARG A 102 -7.91 -6.60 10.04
C ARG A 102 -7.01 -6.59 11.28
N LEU A 103 -5.94 -5.84 11.24
CA LEU A 103 -5.00 -5.79 12.35
C LEU A 103 -5.71 -5.31 13.62
N ALA A 104 -5.51 -5.99 14.74
CA ALA A 104 -6.08 -5.60 16.04
C ALA A 104 -5.34 -4.42 16.70
N LYS A 105 -4.62 -3.63 15.91
CA LYS A 105 -3.84 -2.46 16.32
C LYS A 105 -4.07 -1.33 15.34
N PRO A 106 -4.10 -0.06 15.79
CA PRO A 106 -4.22 1.07 14.88
C PRO A 106 -3.11 1.09 13.84
N VAL A 107 -3.48 1.39 12.60
CA VAL A 107 -2.53 1.57 11.50
C VAL A 107 -2.71 2.97 10.89
N VAL A 108 -1.63 3.73 10.87
CA VAL A 108 -1.60 5.08 10.30
C VAL A 108 -0.77 5.07 9.02
N ALA A 109 -1.33 5.56 7.92
CA ALA A 109 -0.56 5.86 6.71
C ALA A 109 -0.06 7.30 6.77
N ALA A 110 1.25 7.51 6.81
CA ALA A 110 1.88 8.81 6.64
C ALA A 110 2.36 8.97 5.20
N LEU A 111 1.73 9.87 4.45
CA LEU A 111 2.00 10.11 3.04
C LEU A 111 2.91 11.33 2.88
N PRO A 112 4.25 11.15 2.80
CA PRO A 112 5.18 12.27 2.60
C PRO A 112 5.10 12.86 1.18
N GLY A 113 4.37 12.21 0.30
CA GLY A 113 4.16 12.61 -1.08
C GLY A 113 3.16 11.67 -1.78
N PRO A 114 3.13 11.66 -3.13
CA PRO A 114 2.08 11.02 -3.89
C PRO A 114 1.86 9.53 -3.61
N ALA A 115 0.58 9.11 -3.67
CA ALA A 115 0.19 7.71 -3.68
C ALA A 115 -0.73 7.41 -4.87
N ALA A 116 -0.46 6.31 -5.60
CA ALA A 116 -1.20 5.94 -6.79
C ALA A 116 -1.50 4.44 -6.87
N GLY A 117 -2.62 4.08 -7.47
CA GLY A 117 -3.00 2.68 -7.72
C GLY A 117 -2.98 1.83 -6.45
N ALA A 118 -2.26 0.70 -6.48
CA ALA A 118 -2.09 -0.18 -5.32
C ALA A 118 -1.44 0.52 -4.11
N GLY A 119 -0.60 1.55 -4.34
CA GLY A 119 -0.03 2.38 -3.28
C GLY A 119 -1.11 3.22 -2.58
N PHE A 120 -2.03 3.81 -3.32
CA PHE A 120 -3.16 4.49 -2.72
C PHE A 120 -4.09 3.49 -1.99
N ALA A 121 -4.30 2.30 -2.55
CA ALA A 121 -5.07 1.25 -1.88
C ALA A 121 -4.46 0.82 -0.54
N LEU A 122 -3.12 0.76 -0.43
CA LEU A 122 -2.44 0.53 0.85
C LEU A 122 -2.70 1.66 1.86
N ALA A 123 -2.77 2.92 1.42
CA ALA A 123 -3.16 4.01 2.31
C ALA A 123 -4.64 3.93 2.71
N LEU A 124 -5.52 3.51 1.81
CA LEU A 124 -6.96 3.38 2.07
C LEU A 124 -7.29 2.28 3.09
N CYS A 125 -6.50 1.21 3.15
CA CYS A 125 -6.75 0.10 4.09
C CYS A 125 -6.28 0.40 5.53
N CYS A 126 -5.51 1.47 5.75
CA CYS A 126 -5.13 1.95 7.08
C CYS A 126 -6.31 2.65 7.77
N ASP A 127 -6.27 2.76 9.10
CA ASP A 127 -7.31 3.46 9.88
C ASP A 127 -7.27 4.97 9.65
N LEU A 128 -6.08 5.55 9.71
CA LEU A 128 -5.85 6.99 9.53
C LEU A 128 -4.88 7.26 8.38
N ARG A 129 -5.03 8.41 7.74
CA ARG A 129 -4.15 8.94 6.68
C ARG A 129 -3.75 10.36 7.03
N ILE A 130 -2.43 10.59 7.07
CA ILE A 130 -1.83 11.91 7.28
C ILE A 130 -1.09 12.28 5.99
N PHE A 131 -1.45 13.39 5.41
CA PHE A 131 -0.88 13.87 4.16
C PHE A 131 0.10 14.99 4.43
N ALA A 132 1.26 14.96 3.75
CA ALA A 132 2.06 16.18 3.62
C ALA A 132 1.28 17.22 2.82
N ALA A 133 1.54 18.52 3.09
CA ALA A 133 1.06 19.57 2.22
C ALA A 133 1.60 19.36 0.79
N ASP A 134 0.90 19.82 -0.21
CA ASP A 134 1.30 19.74 -1.63
C ASP A 134 1.44 18.31 -2.20
N THR A 135 0.77 17.32 -1.59
CA THR A 135 0.71 15.97 -2.15
C THR A 135 -0.63 15.68 -2.84
N PHE A 136 -0.71 14.53 -3.48
CA PHE A 136 -1.94 14.06 -4.09
C PHE A 136 -2.06 12.53 -4.02
N VAL A 137 -3.28 12.07 -4.14
CA VAL A 137 -3.59 10.64 -4.35
C VAL A 137 -4.40 10.45 -5.63
N THR A 138 -4.29 9.29 -6.23
CA THR A 138 -5.08 8.93 -7.42
C THR A 138 -5.27 7.42 -7.48
N THR A 139 -6.40 6.98 -7.97
CA THR A 139 -6.62 5.55 -8.23
C THR A 139 -5.75 5.04 -9.38
N ALA A 140 -5.48 5.86 -10.37
CA ALA A 140 -4.61 5.62 -11.53
C ALA A 140 -4.97 4.43 -12.43
N TYR A 141 -5.75 3.46 -11.98
CA TYR A 141 -6.02 2.21 -12.69
C TYR A 141 -6.61 2.42 -14.10
N ALA A 142 -7.59 3.30 -14.25
CA ALA A 142 -8.23 3.58 -15.54
C ALA A 142 -7.24 4.08 -16.59
N ARG A 143 -6.14 4.75 -16.18
CA ARG A 143 -5.11 5.25 -17.10
C ARG A 143 -4.27 4.15 -17.74
N VAL A 144 -4.25 2.97 -17.13
CA VAL A 144 -3.50 1.81 -17.61
C VAL A 144 -4.41 0.62 -17.95
N GLY A 145 -5.71 0.88 -18.14
CA GLY A 145 -6.69 -0.13 -18.55
C GLY A 145 -7.03 -1.17 -17.49
N LEU A 146 -6.82 -0.87 -16.19
CA LEU A 146 -7.13 -1.75 -15.08
C LEU A 146 -8.38 -1.31 -14.33
N SER A 147 -9.12 -2.25 -13.76
CA SER A 147 -10.33 -1.99 -12.96
C SER A 147 -10.05 -1.68 -11.49
N GLY A 148 -8.83 -1.90 -11.04
CA GLY A 148 -8.41 -1.75 -9.66
C GLY A 148 -8.12 -3.08 -8.96
N ASP A 149 -7.24 -3.02 -7.97
CA ASP A 149 -6.81 -4.13 -7.15
C ASP A 149 -6.61 -3.70 -5.68
N TYR A 150 -5.98 -4.53 -4.86
CA TYR A 150 -5.66 -4.25 -3.46
C TYR A 150 -6.86 -3.77 -2.63
N GLY A 151 -8.10 -4.07 -3.08
CA GLY A 151 -9.31 -3.65 -2.40
C GLY A 151 -9.67 -2.17 -2.55
N ALA A 152 -9.04 -1.45 -3.49
CA ALA A 152 -9.24 0.00 -3.69
C ALA A 152 -10.72 0.37 -3.81
N SER A 153 -11.50 -0.34 -4.62
CA SER A 153 -12.93 -0.08 -4.80
C SER A 153 -13.74 -0.32 -3.53
N TRP A 154 -13.38 -1.33 -2.76
CA TRP A 154 -14.05 -1.68 -1.51
C TRP A 154 -13.80 -0.62 -0.43
N PHE A 155 -12.54 -0.25 -0.20
CA PHE A 155 -12.16 0.75 0.81
C PHE A 155 -12.67 2.14 0.43
N LEU A 156 -12.44 2.56 -0.81
CA LEU A 156 -12.81 3.90 -1.26
C LEU A 156 -14.32 4.13 -1.16
N THR A 157 -15.13 3.16 -1.58
CA THR A 157 -16.60 3.25 -1.47
C THR A 157 -17.06 3.46 -0.03
N ARG A 158 -16.40 2.81 0.94
CA ARG A 158 -16.74 2.95 2.37
C ARG A 158 -16.30 4.29 2.96
N LEU A 159 -15.20 4.83 2.45
CA LEU A 159 -14.64 6.09 2.98
C LEU A 159 -15.34 7.33 2.41
N VAL A 160 -15.70 7.34 1.11
CA VAL A 160 -16.21 8.54 0.43
C VAL A 160 -17.59 8.36 -0.20
N GLY A 161 -18.20 7.20 -0.02
CA GLY A 161 -19.49 6.85 -0.63
C GLY A 161 -19.37 6.47 -2.11
N THR A 162 -20.44 5.85 -2.62
CA THR A 162 -20.44 5.21 -3.95
C THR A 162 -20.22 6.19 -5.10
N ALA A 163 -20.85 7.38 -5.05
CA ALA A 163 -20.77 8.36 -6.14
C ALA A 163 -19.34 8.87 -6.30
N LYS A 164 -18.71 9.33 -5.21
CA LYS A 164 -17.33 9.85 -5.26
C LYS A 164 -16.31 8.76 -5.57
N ALA A 165 -16.52 7.55 -5.04
CA ALA A 165 -15.65 6.41 -5.36
C ALA A 165 -15.68 6.07 -6.86
N ARG A 166 -16.87 6.04 -7.49
CA ARG A 166 -17.00 5.81 -8.95
C ARG A 166 -16.34 6.91 -9.76
N GLU A 167 -16.57 8.17 -9.40
CA GLU A 167 -15.91 9.31 -10.05
C GLU A 167 -14.38 9.11 -10.04
N LEU A 168 -13.78 8.88 -8.87
CA LEU A 168 -12.34 8.73 -8.73
C LEU A 168 -11.80 7.49 -9.46
N LEU A 169 -12.52 6.36 -9.42
CA LEU A 169 -12.11 5.14 -10.10
C LEU A 169 -12.17 5.26 -11.63
N PHE A 170 -13.20 5.94 -12.18
CA PHE A 170 -13.39 6.05 -13.63
C PHE A 170 -12.52 7.15 -14.24
N THR A 171 -12.34 8.27 -13.55
CA THR A 171 -11.58 9.41 -14.07
C THR A 171 -10.10 9.35 -13.74
N ALA A 172 -9.72 8.58 -12.71
CA ALA A 172 -8.39 8.61 -12.10
C ALA A 172 -7.94 10.06 -11.78
N ALA A 173 -8.88 10.90 -11.36
CA ALA A 173 -8.59 12.27 -10.95
C ALA A 173 -7.61 12.29 -9.78
N ARG A 174 -6.77 13.34 -9.74
CA ARG A 174 -5.93 13.61 -8.59
C ARG A 174 -6.75 14.29 -7.50
N VAL A 175 -6.61 13.82 -6.27
CA VAL A 175 -7.14 14.45 -5.07
C VAL A 175 -5.96 15.02 -4.31
N THR A 176 -5.91 16.32 -4.14
CA THR A 176 -4.87 17.02 -3.37
C THR A 176 -5.20 17.06 -1.90
N SER A 177 -4.19 17.24 -1.07
CA SER A 177 -4.31 17.48 0.38
C SER A 177 -4.94 18.83 0.68
#